data_980a5aa069b7a31f3618276230dbbfae
#
_entry.id   980a5aa069b7a31f3618276230dbbfae
#
_cell.length_a   1.000
_cell.length_b   1.000
_cell.length_c   1.000
_cell.angle_alpha   90.00
_cell.angle_beta   90.00
_cell.angle_gamma   90.00
#
_symmetry.space_group_name_H-M   'P 1'
#
loop_
_entity.id
_entity.type
_entity.pdbx_description
1 polymer ?
#
loop_
_entity_poly.entity_id
_entity_poly.type
_entity_poly.pdbx_seq_one_letter_code
_entity_poly.pdbx_strand_id
1 'polypeptide(L)'
;MNRFVVVLFLACATSAPAQHDHHTMGAMKTSSDARLEVRDDAAAQVLTVRIGPLNLPANSDHMTVAQAPAVFLEVPFDGWITAYHPRLVDGTGQPEPGRLLHHVAFYNTARPDFLCPNKQEHIFGAGGEMNDWPALPGVGYRVRKGDRIRISTMFHNPTPASYPETWLEVKVDYRNAARGEPLTSVYPAWFDVQECRDSGYDLGPGKSLKIGEFKLGFGGLLLGVGGHMHDYGRQLDLFNLTRGEDVAALPTQLDSAGRIQRMPIVRFTDRGGYKLDKGDVLRVSAIYDNPLGKSIPDGAMGIVVGYFLPDNDAELAGLRKQ
;
A
#
# COMPACT_ATOMS: atom_id res chain seq x y z
N MET A 1 -7.58 76.32 21.29
CA MET A 1 -6.59 75.23 21.15
C MET A 1 -7.36 73.92 21.14
N ASN A 2 -7.76 73.44 19.94
CA ASN A 2 -8.52 72.17 19.76
C ASN A 2 -7.51 71.04 19.52
N ARG A 3 -7.52 70.06 20.40
CA ARG A 3 -6.77 68.82 20.18
C ARG A 3 -7.67 67.82 19.47
N PHE A 4 -7.34 67.49 18.23
CA PHE A 4 -7.92 66.34 17.51
C PHE A 4 -7.23 65.04 18.00
N VAL A 5 -8.05 64.11 18.51
CA VAL A 5 -7.63 62.71 18.80
C VAL A 5 -7.96 61.88 17.55
N VAL A 6 -6.94 61.39 16.89
CA VAL A 6 -7.08 60.42 15.79
C VAL A 6 -7.10 59.03 16.40
N VAL A 7 -8.23 58.34 16.31
CA VAL A 7 -8.37 56.91 16.65
C VAL A 7 -8.07 56.07 15.41
N LEU A 8 -6.95 55.37 15.43
CA LEU A 8 -6.57 54.41 14.42
C LEU A 8 -7.32 53.09 14.69
N PHE A 9 -8.26 52.70 13.84
CA PHE A 9 -8.81 51.35 13.84
C PHE A 9 -7.85 50.40 13.13
N LEU A 10 -7.22 49.49 13.86
CA LEU A 10 -6.52 48.34 13.31
C LEU A 10 -7.57 47.31 12.93
N ALA A 11 -7.79 47.14 11.62
CA ALA A 11 -8.55 46.03 11.09
C ALA A 11 -7.71 44.75 11.16
N CYS A 12 -8.01 43.87 12.12
CA CYS A 12 -7.49 42.51 12.10
C CYS A 12 -8.17 41.73 10.95
N ALA A 13 -7.43 41.52 9.89
CA ALA A 13 -7.82 40.56 8.84
C ALA A 13 -7.64 39.15 9.43
N THR A 14 -8.71 38.52 9.85
CA THR A 14 -8.74 37.08 10.13
C THR A 14 -8.66 36.35 8.80
N SER A 15 -7.50 35.79 8.49
CA SER A 15 -7.36 34.81 7.42
C SER A 15 -8.18 33.57 7.78
N ALA A 16 -9.30 33.37 7.13
CA ALA A 16 -10.02 32.10 7.16
C ALA A 16 -9.11 31.02 6.60
N PRO A 17 -8.99 29.85 7.26
CA PRO A 17 -8.30 28.73 6.65
C PRO A 17 -9.05 28.35 5.37
N ALA A 18 -8.32 28.20 4.27
CA ALA A 18 -8.87 27.66 3.04
C ALA A 18 -9.42 26.27 3.35
N GLN A 19 -10.73 26.13 3.37
CA GLN A 19 -11.38 24.84 3.28
C GLN A 19 -10.98 24.24 1.94
N HIS A 20 -10.08 23.24 1.99
CA HIS A 20 -9.95 22.32 0.87
C HIS A 20 -11.31 21.61 0.76
N ASP A 21 -12.00 21.86 -0.33
CA ASP A 21 -13.15 21.08 -0.74
C ASP A 21 -12.69 19.64 -0.88
N HIS A 22 -12.85 18.87 0.20
CA HIS A 22 -12.97 17.44 0.07
C HIS A 22 -14.17 17.20 -0.82
N HIS A 23 -13.95 16.77 -2.06
CA HIS A 23 -15.00 16.12 -2.81
C HIS A 23 -15.64 15.14 -1.83
N THR A 24 -16.88 15.39 -1.46
CA THR A 24 -17.68 14.47 -0.66
C THR A 24 -17.87 13.22 -1.50
N MET A 25 -16.92 12.31 -1.41
CA MET A 25 -17.11 10.92 -1.82
C MET A 25 -18.34 10.47 -1.05
N GLY A 26 -19.42 10.17 -1.77
CA GLY A 26 -20.63 9.64 -1.15
C GLY A 26 -20.19 8.50 -0.23
N ALA A 27 -20.63 8.50 1.04
CA ALA A 27 -20.17 7.54 2.02
C ALA A 27 -20.29 6.12 1.44
N MET A 28 -19.16 5.43 1.25
CA MET A 28 -19.14 4.06 0.75
C MET A 28 -20.01 3.20 1.66
N LYS A 29 -20.84 2.35 1.08
CA LYS A 29 -21.65 1.41 1.85
C LYS A 29 -20.74 0.44 2.58
N THR A 30 -21.03 0.19 3.84
CA THR A 30 -20.31 -0.80 4.66
C THR A 30 -21.15 -2.05 4.81
N SER A 31 -20.54 -3.22 4.61
CA SER A 31 -21.17 -4.52 4.88
C SER A 31 -21.22 -4.75 6.38
N SER A 32 -22.42 -5.07 6.92
CA SER A 32 -22.60 -5.46 8.31
C SER A 32 -22.10 -6.88 8.62
N ASP A 33 -21.98 -7.71 7.58
CA ASP A 33 -21.66 -9.14 7.72
C ASP A 33 -20.16 -9.41 7.65
N ALA A 34 -19.42 -8.47 7.05
CA ALA A 34 -17.97 -8.59 6.91
C ALA A 34 -17.27 -8.47 8.27
N ARG A 35 -16.44 -9.45 8.56
CA ARG A 35 -15.68 -9.58 9.80
C ARG A 35 -14.26 -10.05 9.55
N LEU A 36 -13.42 -9.93 10.56
CA LEU A 36 -12.08 -10.49 10.62
C LEU A 36 -12.13 -11.87 11.28
N GLU A 37 -11.57 -12.87 10.61
CA GLU A 37 -11.26 -14.19 11.18
C GLU A 37 -9.74 -14.38 11.18
N VAL A 38 -9.20 -14.83 12.32
CA VAL A 38 -7.75 -15.05 12.48
C VAL A 38 -7.53 -16.45 13.00
N ARG A 39 -6.62 -17.19 12.34
CA ARG A 39 -6.18 -18.50 12.78
C ARG A 39 -4.66 -18.53 12.82
N ASP A 40 -4.09 -18.81 13.99
CA ASP A 40 -2.65 -19.01 14.16
C ASP A 40 -2.33 -20.52 14.20
N ASP A 41 -1.58 -20.98 13.19
CA ASP A 41 -0.93 -22.29 13.22
C ASP A 41 0.50 -22.08 13.73
N ALA A 42 0.64 -22.06 15.05
CA ALA A 42 1.94 -21.87 15.70
C ALA A 42 2.96 -22.96 15.39
N ALA A 43 2.53 -24.17 15.02
CA ALA A 43 3.44 -25.25 14.63
C ALA A 43 4.05 -25.01 13.25
N ALA A 44 3.22 -24.63 12.28
CA ALA A 44 3.64 -24.24 10.94
C ALA A 44 4.24 -22.83 10.88
N GLN A 45 4.02 -22.00 11.91
CA GLN A 45 4.35 -20.57 11.94
C GLN A 45 3.66 -19.80 10.81
N VAL A 46 2.37 -20.05 10.65
CA VAL A 46 1.51 -19.38 9.63
C VAL A 46 0.29 -18.77 10.32
N LEU A 47 0.12 -17.48 10.14
CA LEU A 47 -1.08 -16.76 10.55
C LEU A 47 -2.01 -16.60 9.34
N THR A 48 -3.21 -17.16 9.40
CA THR A 48 -4.23 -16.97 8.37
C THR A 48 -5.18 -15.86 8.79
N VAL A 49 -5.28 -14.84 7.98
CA VAL A 49 -6.17 -13.67 8.14
C VAL A 49 -7.24 -13.72 7.08
N ARG A 50 -8.52 -13.73 7.45
CA ARG A 50 -9.65 -13.71 6.52
C ARG A 50 -10.56 -12.52 6.78
N ILE A 51 -11.00 -11.83 5.72
CA ILE A 51 -11.90 -10.68 5.80
C ILE A 51 -13.05 -10.91 4.83
N GLY A 52 -14.27 -10.89 5.34
CA GLY A 52 -15.50 -11.19 4.64
C GLY A 52 -16.60 -11.69 5.59
N PRO A 53 -17.70 -12.29 5.09
CA PRO A 53 -18.04 -12.44 3.67
C PRO A 53 -18.48 -11.13 3.03
N LEU A 54 -18.29 -11.02 1.73
CA LEU A 54 -18.75 -9.90 0.93
C LEU A 54 -19.60 -10.41 -0.25
N ASN A 55 -20.69 -9.71 -0.52
CA ASN A 55 -21.48 -9.94 -1.73
C ASN A 55 -21.02 -8.97 -2.82
N LEU A 56 -20.48 -9.50 -3.91
CA LEU A 56 -19.96 -8.76 -5.04
C LEU A 56 -20.86 -8.98 -6.28
N PRO A 57 -21.88 -8.13 -6.50
CA PRO A 57 -22.75 -8.25 -7.68
C PRO A 57 -21.97 -8.10 -8.99
N ALA A 58 -22.45 -8.73 -10.05
CA ALA A 58 -21.86 -8.64 -11.39
C ALA A 58 -21.72 -7.17 -11.85
N ASN A 59 -20.62 -6.84 -12.54
CA ASN A 59 -20.34 -5.52 -13.14
C ASN A 59 -20.50 -4.35 -12.15
N SER A 60 -20.07 -4.53 -10.90
CA SER A 60 -20.13 -3.51 -9.85
C SER A 60 -18.75 -2.88 -9.61
N ASP A 61 -18.70 -1.56 -9.45
CA ASP A 61 -17.52 -0.83 -9.08
C ASP A 61 -17.38 -0.72 -7.54
N HIS A 62 -16.23 -0.23 -7.07
CA HIS A 62 -15.91 -0.09 -5.66
C HIS A 62 -16.84 0.87 -4.90
N MET A 63 -17.48 1.84 -5.59
CA MET A 63 -18.42 2.79 -4.98
C MET A 63 -19.80 2.17 -4.74
N THR A 64 -20.16 1.15 -5.51
CA THR A 64 -21.48 0.49 -5.45
C THR A 64 -21.49 -0.76 -4.57
N VAL A 65 -20.34 -1.43 -4.43
CA VAL A 65 -20.17 -2.60 -3.54
C VAL A 65 -20.17 -2.17 -2.07
N ALA A 66 -20.85 -2.93 -1.21
CA ALA A 66 -20.75 -2.76 0.23
C ALA A 66 -19.38 -3.28 0.70
N GLN A 67 -18.53 -2.38 1.17
CA GLN A 67 -17.14 -2.65 1.56
C GLN A 67 -17.05 -3.24 2.97
N ALA A 68 -15.98 -4.02 3.24
CA ALA A 68 -15.66 -4.38 4.62
C ALA A 68 -15.21 -3.14 5.41
N PRO A 69 -15.58 -3.01 6.69
CA PRO A 69 -15.00 -1.97 7.54
C PRO A 69 -13.51 -2.21 7.73
N ALA A 70 -12.74 -1.17 8.05
CA ALA A 70 -11.36 -1.36 8.49
C ALA A 70 -11.33 -2.24 9.75
N VAL A 71 -10.52 -3.29 9.73
CA VAL A 71 -10.40 -4.25 10.83
C VAL A 71 -9.03 -4.16 11.48
N PHE A 72 -8.90 -4.69 12.70
CA PHE A 72 -7.65 -4.66 13.45
C PHE A 72 -7.26 -6.06 13.89
N LEU A 73 -6.07 -6.46 13.47
CA LEU A 73 -5.40 -7.68 13.90
C LEU A 73 -4.46 -7.35 15.05
N GLU A 74 -4.52 -8.07 16.15
CA GLU A 74 -3.50 -8.07 17.17
C GLU A 74 -2.52 -9.22 16.92
N VAL A 75 -1.22 -8.90 16.78
CA VAL A 75 -0.18 -9.90 16.50
C VAL A 75 -0.03 -10.84 17.68
N PRO A 76 -0.17 -12.16 17.51
CA PRO A 76 -0.17 -13.11 18.65
C PRO A 76 1.22 -13.55 19.10
N PHE A 77 2.30 -13.12 18.42
CA PHE A 77 3.68 -13.59 18.66
C PHE A 77 4.71 -12.45 18.67
N ASP A 78 5.85 -12.69 19.28
CA ASP A 78 7.08 -11.92 19.07
C ASP A 78 7.89 -12.59 17.96
N GLY A 79 8.30 -11.83 16.93
CA GLY A 79 9.04 -12.44 15.82
C GLY A 79 9.14 -11.57 14.59
N TRP A 80 9.23 -12.21 13.45
CA TRP A 80 9.36 -11.56 12.15
C TRP A 80 8.34 -12.13 11.19
N ILE A 81 7.61 -11.27 10.48
CA ILE A 81 6.83 -11.64 9.30
C ILE A 81 7.82 -11.81 8.15
N THR A 82 7.70 -12.91 7.41
CA THR A 82 8.64 -13.27 6.34
C THR A 82 8.00 -13.33 4.97
N ALA A 83 6.69 -13.62 4.87
CA ALA A 83 5.99 -13.70 3.59
C ALA A 83 4.50 -13.37 3.75
N TYR A 84 3.87 -13.02 2.63
CA TYR A 84 2.42 -12.78 2.50
C TYR A 84 1.91 -13.47 1.25
N HIS A 85 0.81 -14.23 1.39
CA HIS A 85 0.19 -15.01 0.32
C HIS A 85 -1.31 -14.66 0.25
N PRO A 86 -1.68 -13.57 -0.48
CA PRO A 86 -3.07 -13.17 -0.62
C PRO A 86 -3.80 -14.05 -1.63
N ARG A 87 -5.07 -14.33 -1.38
CA ARG A 87 -5.99 -14.94 -2.34
C ARG A 87 -7.42 -14.59 -2.03
N LEU A 88 -8.29 -14.65 -3.03
CA LEU A 88 -9.74 -14.60 -2.84
C LEU A 88 -10.30 -16.01 -2.87
N VAL A 89 -11.25 -16.28 -1.99
CA VAL A 89 -11.93 -17.57 -1.88
C VAL A 89 -13.41 -17.36 -1.60
N ASP A 90 -14.22 -18.32 -1.98
CA ASP A 90 -15.63 -18.38 -1.56
C ASP A 90 -15.77 -18.89 -0.10
N GLY A 91 -17.00 -18.98 0.39
CA GLY A 91 -17.31 -19.49 1.74
C GLY A 91 -16.86 -20.93 1.98
N THR A 92 -16.64 -21.72 0.92
CA THR A 92 -16.14 -23.10 1.00
C THR A 92 -14.61 -23.20 0.88
N GLY A 93 -13.93 -22.08 0.60
CA GLY A 93 -12.48 -22.00 0.41
C GLY A 93 -12.01 -22.24 -1.02
N GLN A 94 -12.93 -22.31 -2.01
CA GLN A 94 -12.55 -22.43 -3.41
C GLN A 94 -12.02 -21.09 -3.94
N PRO A 95 -10.98 -21.10 -4.80
CA PRO A 95 -10.40 -19.88 -5.34
C PRO A 95 -11.40 -19.07 -6.17
N GLU A 96 -11.37 -17.75 -5.97
CA GLU A 96 -12.08 -16.75 -6.77
C GLU A 96 -11.08 -15.85 -7.52
N PRO A 97 -11.54 -15.15 -8.60
CA PRO A 97 -10.64 -14.29 -9.38
C PRO A 97 -10.03 -13.16 -8.57
N GLY A 98 -8.70 -13.01 -8.59
CA GLY A 98 -7.97 -11.94 -7.88
C GLY A 98 -8.45 -10.53 -8.23
N ARG A 99 -8.90 -10.31 -9.48
CA ARG A 99 -9.45 -9.03 -9.96
C ARG A 99 -10.71 -8.52 -9.26
N LEU A 100 -11.29 -9.29 -8.31
CA LEU A 100 -12.36 -8.81 -7.43
C LEU A 100 -11.82 -7.95 -6.28
N LEU A 101 -10.53 -8.02 -5.99
CA LEU A 101 -9.85 -7.16 -5.04
C LEU A 101 -9.35 -5.90 -5.75
N HIS A 102 -9.85 -4.73 -5.36
CA HIS A 102 -9.32 -3.46 -5.84
C HIS A 102 -7.97 -3.19 -5.16
N HIS A 103 -7.93 -3.24 -3.82
CA HIS A 103 -6.70 -3.28 -3.04
C HIS A 103 -6.93 -3.74 -1.59
N VAL A 104 -5.87 -4.17 -0.96
CA VAL A 104 -5.73 -4.35 0.50
C VAL A 104 -4.44 -3.72 0.97
N ALA A 105 -4.45 -3.13 2.15
CA ALA A 105 -3.25 -2.61 2.80
C ALA A 105 -3.27 -2.93 4.30
N PHE A 106 -2.11 -3.36 4.81
CA PHE A 106 -1.85 -3.62 6.23
C PHE A 106 -0.95 -2.52 6.76
N TYR A 107 -1.32 -1.96 7.90
CA TYR A 107 -0.61 -0.85 8.55
C TYR A 107 -0.29 -1.19 9.99
N ASN A 108 0.96 -1.07 10.38
CA ASN A 108 1.32 -1.11 11.80
C ASN A 108 0.96 0.25 12.44
N THR A 109 -0.04 0.24 13.34
CA THR A 109 -0.56 1.48 13.93
C THR A 109 0.34 2.08 15.00
N ALA A 110 1.31 1.31 15.52
CA ALA A 110 2.24 1.75 16.53
C ALA A 110 3.49 2.43 15.96
N ARG A 111 3.67 2.40 14.63
CA ARG A 111 4.87 2.90 13.96
C ARG A 111 4.50 3.87 12.85
N PRO A 112 5.09 5.08 12.82
CA PRO A 112 5.03 5.92 11.65
C PRO A 112 5.87 5.33 10.51
N ASP A 113 5.42 5.56 9.28
CA ASP A 113 6.19 5.24 8.08
C ASP A 113 7.48 6.07 8.04
N PHE A 114 8.60 5.48 7.63
CA PHE A 114 9.88 6.19 7.67
C PHE A 114 10.12 7.09 6.46
N LEU A 115 9.41 6.87 5.35
CA LEU A 115 9.40 7.79 4.21
C LEU A 115 8.37 8.90 4.40
N CYS A 116 7.22 8.57 5.03
CA CYS A 116 6.10 9.47 5.25
C CYS A 116 5.68 9.46 6.73
N PRO A 117 6.41 10.15 7.63
CA PRO A 117 6.21 10.05 9.09
C PRO A 117 4.83 10.49 9.60
N ASN A 118 4.03 11.18 8.78
CA ASN A 118 2.64 11.52 9.06
C ASN A 118 1.65 10.38 8.77
N LYS A 119 2.12 9.27 8.21
CA LYS A 119 1.33 8.06 7.94
C LYS A 119 1.71 6.91 8.87
N GLN A 120 0.81 5.94 9.02
CA GLN A 120 1.12 4.67 9.66
C GLN A 120 2.03 3.83 8.73
N GLU A 121 2.93 3.04 9.31
CA GLU A 121 3.84 2.20 8.54
C GLU A 121 3.08 1.15 7.72
N HIS A 122 3.14 1.24 6.39
CA HIS A 122 2.58 0.24 5.49
C HIS A 122 3.47 -1.01 5.53
N ILE A 123 2.90 -2.17 5.82
CA ILE A 123 3.69 -3.40 5.94
C ILE A 123 3.40 -4.41 4.84
N PHE A 124 2.24 -4.30 4.20
CA PHE A 124 1.84 -5.16 3.09
C PHE A 124 0.73 -4.47 2.29
N GLY A 125 0.69 -4.76 0.98
CA GLY A 125 -0.41 -4.40 0.10
C GLY A 125 -0.46 -5.30 -1.11
N ALA A 126 -1.66 -5.48 -1.63
CA ALA A 126 -1.96 -6.18 -2.88
C ALA A 126 -3.24 -5.63 -3.50
N GLY A 127 -3.41 -5.83 -4.79
CA GLY A 127 -4.61 -5.54 -5.53
C GLY A 127 -5.00 -6.70 -6.44
N GLY A 128 -5.62 -6.40 -7.56
CA GLY A 128 -6.02 -7.42 -8.55
C GLY A 128 -4.88 -8.26 -9.09
N GLU A 129 -3.65 -7.75 -9.04
CA GLU A 129 -2.41 -8.44 -9.38
C GLU A 129 -2.08 -9.59 -8.43
N MET A 130 -2.66 -9.61 -7.22
CA MET A 130 -2.49 -10.64 -6.19
C MET A 130 -1.03 -11.06 -5.99
N ASN A 131 -0.13 -10.08 -5.83
CA ASN A 131 1.29 -10.32 -5.67
C ASN A 131 1.56 -11.18 -4.43
N ASP A 132 2.18 -12.32 -4.66
CA ASP A 132 2.71 -13.20 -3.65
C ASP A 132 4.10 -12.68 -3.22
N TRP A 133 4.24 -12.25 -1.96
CA TRP A 133 5.49 -11.76 -1.40
C TRP A 133 6.22 -12.89 -0.69
N PRO A 134 7.13 -13.60 -1.39
CA PRO A 134 7.84 -14.74 -0.82
C PRO A 134 8.89 -14.30 0.19
N ALA A 135 9.23 -15.19 1.12
CA ALA A 135 10.29 -14.98 2.08
C ALA A 135 11.63 -14.67 1.40
N LEU A 136 12.35 -13.69 1.94
CA LEU A 136 13.75 -13.45 1.61
C LEU A 136 14.64 -14.13 2.67
N PRO A 137 15.74 -14.79 2.26
CA PRO A 137 16.59 -15.51 3.20
C PRO A 137 17.20 -14.62 4.28
N GLY A 138 17.10 -15.04 5.55
CA GLY A 138 17.77 -14.40 6.67
C GLY A 138 17.17 -13.07 7.15
N VAL A 139 16.08 -12.59 6.54
CA VAL A 139 15.46 -11.30 6.90
C VAL A 139 13.97 -11.44 7.15
N GLY A 140 13.37 -10.44 7.84
CA GLY A 140 11.94 -10.36 8.05
C GLY A 140 11.52 -9.03 8.68
N TYR A 141 10.25 -8.70 8.59
CA TYR A 141 9.68 -7.51 9.23
C TYR A 141 9.42 -7.79 10.71
N ARG A 142 10.10 -7.06 11.60
CA ARG A 142 10.02 -7.28 13.06
C ARG A 142 8.66 -6.84 13.61
N VAL A 143 7.96 -7.75 14.29
CA VAL A 143 6.72 -7.50 15.05
C VAL A 143 6.87 -7.92 16.50
N ARG A 144 6.04 -7.35 17.36
CA ARG A 144 5.91 -7.74 18.77
C ARG A 144 4.52 -8.27 19.03
N LYS A 145 4.39 -9.17 19.98
CA LYS A 145 3.08 -9.58 20.48
C LYS A 145 2.33 -8.36 21.00
N GLY A 146 1.07 -8.22 20.58
CA GLY A 146 0.24 -7.06 20.88
C GLY A 146 0.37 -5.90 19.88
N ASP A 147 1.30 -5.94 18.91
CA ASP A 147 1.31 -4.97 17.81
C ASP A 147 -0.06 -5.00 17.12
N ARG A 148 -0.65 -3.81 16.93
CA ARG A 148 -1.97 -3.66 16.33
C ARG A 148 -1.84 -3.29 14.86
N ILE A 149 -2.27 -4.19 13.99
CA ILE A 149 -2.24 -4.02 12.54
C ILE A 149 -3.64 -3.64 12.06
N ARG A 150 -3.78 -2.44 11.48
CA ARG A 150 -5.00 -2.02 10.79
C ARG A 150 -4.99 -2.60 9.38
N ILE A 151 -6.08 -3.22 8.98
CA ILE A 151 -6.26 -3.77 7.63
C ILE A 151 -7.41 -3.02 6.98
N SER A 152 -7.15 -2.44 5.83
CA SER A 152 -8.12 -1.75 4.98
C SER A 152 -8.22 -2.48 3.66
N THR A 153 -9.43 -2.72 3.19
CA THR A 153 -9.71 -3.43 1.94
C THR A 153 -10.67 -2.62 1.07
N MET A 154 -10.55 -2.77 -0.23
CA MET A 154 -11.51 -2.27 -1.19
C MET A 154 -11.76 -3.34 -2.25
N PHE A 155 -13.04 -3.61 -2.53
CA PHE A 155 -13.48 -4.61 -3.48
C PHE A 155 -14.29 -4.00 -4.60
N HIS A 156 -14.29 -4.66 -5.75
CA HIS A 156 -15.16 -4.41 -6.88
C HIS A 156 -15.43 -5.73 -7.62
N ASN A 157 -16.37 -5.73 -8.55
CA ASN A 157 -16.57 -6.88 -9.40
C ASN A 157 -16.72 -6.45 -10.87
N PRO A 158 -15.62 -6.38 -11.61
CA PRO A 158 -15.67 -6.03 -13.03
C PRO A 158 -16.09 -7.19 -13.95
N THR A 159 -16.54 -8.31 -13.40
CA THR A 159 -16.93 -9.52 -14.16
C THR A 159 -18.44 -9.62 -14.35
N PRO A 160 -18.94 -10.36 -15.35
CA PRO A 160 -20.36 -10.59 -15.53
C PRO A 160 -20.98 -11.62 -14.57
N ALA A 161 -20.17 -12.29 -13.73
CA ALA A 161 -20.62 -13.23 -12.71
C ALA A 161 -20.78 -12.52 -11.37
N SER A 162 -21.72 -12.98 -10.53
CA SER A 162 -21.85 -12.53 -9.14
C SER A 162 -21.14 -13.47 -8.20
N TYR A 163 -20.57 -12.92 -7.12
CA TYR A 163 -19.84 -13.65 -6.07
C TYR A 163 -20.48 -13.30 -4.72
N PRO A 164 -21.40 -14.15 -4.21
CA PRO A 164 -22.25 -13.79 -3.06
C PRO A 164 -21.53 -13.89 -1.71
N GLU A 165 -20.43 -14.62 -1.62
CA GLU A 165 -19.74 -14.92 -0.35
C GLU A 165 -18.22 -14.90 -0.50
N THR A 166 -17.69 -13.79 -1.01
CA THR A 166 -16.23 -13.61 -1.22
C THR A 166 -15.52 -13.31 0.09
N TRP A 167 -14.37 -13.96 0.27
CA TRP A 167 -13.42 -13.70 1.35
C TRP A 167 -12.05 -13.36 0.79
N LEU A 168 -11.43 -12.30 1.32
CA LEU A 168 -9.99 -12.15 1.22
C LEU A 168 -9.34 -13.04 2.27
N GLU A 169 -8.43 -13.92 1.86
CA GLU A 169 -7.58 -14.70 2.74
C GLU A 169 -6.12 -14.33 2.49
N VAL A 170 -5.40 -13.94 3.54
CA VAL A 170 -3.96 -13.67 3.49
C VAL A 170 -3.28 -14.64 4.46
N LYS A 171 -2.46 -15.55 3.95
CA LYS A 171 -1.54 -16.32 4.78
C LYS A 171 -0.28 -15.50 5.00
N VAL A 172 0.12 -15.39 6.24
CA VAL A 172 1.28 -14.62 6.69
C VAL A 172 2.25 -15.58 7.32
N ASP A 173 3.37 -15.85 6.64
CA ASP A 173 4.43 -16.66 7.20
C ASP A 173 5.25 -15.85 8.20
N TYR A 174 5.60 -16.45 9.32
CA TYR A 174 6.38 -15.76 10.32
C TYR A 174 7.46 -16.66 10.96
N ARG A 175 8.47 -16.04 11.54
CA ARG A 175 9.45 -16.67 12.41
C ARG A 175 9.22 -16.18 13.84
N ASN A 176 8.85 -17.08 14.74
CA ASN A 176 8.74 -16.78 16.17
C ASN A 176 10.13 -16.58 16.79
N ALA A 177 10.33 -15.48 17.53
CA ALA A 177 11.61 -15.15 18.15
C ALA A 177 12.11 -16.17 19.17
N ALA A 178 11.22 -16.98 19.75
CA ALA A 178 11.58 -18.05 20.68
C ALA A 178 12.00 -19.36 19.97
N ARG A 179 11.94 -19.39 18.60
CA ARG A 179 12.21 -20.58 17.80
C ARG A 179 13.26 -20.32 16.73
N GLY A 180 14.49 -20.71 16.99
CA GLY A 180 15.61 -20.63 16.05
C GLY A 180 16.34 -19.29 16.08
N GLU A 181 17.26 -19.11 15.12
CA GLU A 181 18.11 -17.92 15.04
C GLU A 181 17.30 -16.66 14.68
N PRO A 182 17.63 -15.51 15.28
CA PRO A 182 17.03 -14.24 14.93
C PRO A 182 17.23 -13.88 13.45
N LEU A 183 16.20 -13.30 12.84
CA LEU A 183 16.32 -12.72 11.50
C LEU A 183 16.81 -11.27 11.59
N THR A 184 17.49 -10.81 10.55
CA THR A 184 17.78 -9.39 10.37
C THR A 184 16.50 -8.64 10.06
N SER A 185 16.24 -7.55 10.79
CA SER A 185 15.03 -6.76 10.58
C SER A 185 15.13 -5.93 9.32
N VAL A 186 14.11 -6.02 8.49
CA VAL A 186 13.92 -5.16 7.30
C VAL A 186 12.68 -4.32 7.48
N TYR A 187 12.60 -3.26 6.70
CA TYR A 187 11.50 -2.29 6.73
C TYR A 187 10.81 -2.19 5.37
N PRO A 188 9.49 -2.07 5.33
CA PRO A 188 8.79 -1.83 4.08
C PRO A 188 9.06 -0.41 3.59
N ALA A 189 9.45 -0.25 2.33
CA ALA A 189 9.64 1.03 1.68
C ALA A 189 8.56 1.23 0.60
N TRP A 190 7.77 2.31 0.72
CA TRP A 190 6.65 2.61 -0.18
C TRP A 190 6.92 3.91 -0.92
N PHE A 191 7.28 3.78 -2.20
CA PHE A 191 7.50 4.91 -3.09
C PHE A 191 6.24 5.12 -3.93
N ASP A 192 5.46 6.14 -3.58
CA ASP A 192 4.16 6.45 -4.19
C ASP A 192 4.28 7.65 -5.12
N VAL A 193 3.69 7.59 -6.32
CA VAL A 193 3.64 8.75 -7.23
C VAL A 193 2.90 9.96 -6.67
N GLN A 194 2.12 9.77 -5.62
CA GLN A 194 1.47 10.84 -4.85
C GLN A 194 2.31 11.28 -3.65
N GLU A 195 3.51 10.70 -3.47
CA GLU A 195 4.40 10.92 -2.33
C GLU A 195 3.71 10.57 -1.00
N CYS A 196 3.66 11.49 -0.03
CA CYS A 196 3.03 11.26 1.26
C CYS A 196 1.54 11.66 1.33
N ARG A 197 0.90 11.91 0.19
CA ARG A 197 -0.55 12.19 0.08
C ARG A 197 -1.36 10.90 -0.02
N ASP A 198 -2.66 11.02 -0.24
CA ASP A 198 -3.51 9.87 -0.56
C ASP A 198 -3.09 9.27 -1.90
N SER A 199 -2.98 7.95 -1.94
CA SER A 199 -2.35 7.24 -3.06
C SER A 199 -3.21 7.19 -4.32
N GLY A 200 -4.54 7.20 -4.17
CA GLY A 200 -5.48 7.19 -5.29
C GLY A 200 -5.58 8.56 -5.97
N TYR A 201 -5.79 8.55 -7.28
CA TYR A 201 -6.07 9.76 -8.07
C TYR A 201 -6.90 9.44 -9.30
N ASP A 202 -7.56 10.47 -9.86
CA ASP A 202 -8.40 10.32 -11.05
C ASP A 202 -7.55 9.98 -12.27
N LEU A 203 -7.96 8.94 -13.00
CA LEU A 203 -7.35 8.55 -14.27
C LEU A 203 -8.04 9.23 -15.44
N GLY A 204 -7.40 10.24 -16.02
CA GLY A 204 -7.87 10.91 -17.24
C GLY A 204 -7.87 9.97 -18.46
N PRO A 205 -8.60 10.34 -19.55
CA PRO A 205 -8.60 9.58 -20.79
C PRO A 205 -7.25 9.67 -21.52
N GLY A 206 -6.90 8.60 -22.25
CA GLY A 206 -5.66 8.50 -23.02
C GLY A 206 -4.44 8.20 -22.18
N LYS A 207 -3.25 8.57 -22.73
CA LYS A 207 -1.97 8.34 -22.08
C LYS A 207 -1.69 9.39 -21.01
N SER A 208 -1.23 8.96 -19.87
CA SER A 208 -0.81 9.82 -18.76
C SER A 208 0.44 9.30 -18.07
N LEU A 209 1.20 10.22 -17.47
CA LEU A 209 2.37 9.96 -16.66
C LEU A 209 2.20 10.70 -15.33
N LYS A 210 2.34 9.99 -14.23
CA LYS A 210 2.41 10.56 -12.88
C LYS A 210 3.77 10.25 -12.27
N ILE A 211 4.35 11.21 -11.55
CA ILE A 211 5.69 11.12 -10.97
C ILE A 211 5.65 11.58 -9.53
N GLY A 212 6.35 10.85 -8.65
CA GLY A 212 6.69 11.24 -7.28
C GLY A 212 8.20 11.14 -7.06
N GLU A 213 8.74 11.96 -6.16
CA GLU A 213 10.18 11.98 -5.86
C GLU A 213 10.42 11.93 -4.36
N PHE A 214 11.45 11.16 -3.96
CA PHE A 214 11.82 10.95 -2.57
C PHE A 214 13.32 11.24 -2.39
N LYS A 215 13.64 12.27 -1.62
CA LYS A 215 15.02 12.49 -1.16
C LYS A 215 15.26 11.69 0.12
N LEU A 216 16.18 10.73 0.05
CA LEU A 216 16.41 9.81 1.16
C LEU A 216 17.18 10.47 2.30
N GLY A 217 16.65 10.36 3.51
CA GLY A 217 17.31 10.78 4.75
C GLY A 217 18.21 9.72 5.38
N PHE A 218 18.37 8.56 4.74
CA PHE A 218 19.01 7.35 5.25
C PHE A 218 19.76 6.62 4.11
N GLY A 219 20.63 5.67 4.48
CA GLY A 219 21.29 4.75 3.57
C GLY A 219 20.99 3.30 3.92
N GLY A 220 21.19 2.37 2.97
CA GLY A 220 20.97 0.95 3.15
C GLY A 220 20.87 0.17 1.85
N LEU A 221 20.27 -1.01 1.93
CA LEU A 221 20.07 -1.92 0.81
C LEU A 221 18.58 -2.15 0.53
N LEU A 222 18.17 -1.90 -0.70
CA LEU A 222 16.89 -2.35 -1.19
C LEU A 222 17.02 -3.81 -1.64
N LEU A 223 16.28 -4.73 -1.02
CA LEU A 223 16.43 -6.17 -1.22
C LEU A 223 15.57 -6.72 -2.34
N GLY A 224 14.50 -6.03 -2.65
CA GLY A 224 13.59 -6.36 -3.75
C GLY A 224 12.45 -5.36 -3.79
N VAL A 225 11.78 -5.29 -4.94
CA VAL A 225 10.63 -4.43 -5.17
C VAL A 225 9.56 -5.15 -5.98
N GLY A 226 8.31 -4.80 -5.71
CA GLY A 226 7.16 -5.07 -6.55
C GLY A 226 6.37 -3.80 -6.77
N GLY A 227 5.25 -3.89 -7.47
CA GLY A 227 4.44 -2.73 -7.76
C GLY A 227 2.96 -2.96 -7.55
N HIS A 228 2.23 -1.87 -7.37
CA HIS A 228 0.78 -1.83 -7.43
C HIS A 228 0.33 -0.71 -8.35
N MET A 229 -0.54 -1.05 -9.28
CA MET A 229 -1.25 -0.13 -10.17
C MET A 229 -2.71 -0.57 -10.32
N HIS A 230 -3.57 0.32 -10.79
CA HIS A 230 -4.93 -0.03 -11.19
C HIS A 230 -5.02 -0.40 -12.67
N ASP A 231 -6.21 -0.81 -13.13
CA ASP A 231 -6.50 -1.15 -14.52
C ASP A 231 -6.03 -0.04 -15.49
N TYR A 232 -5.62 -0.43 -16.69
CA TYR A 232 -5.00 0.44 -17.71
C TYR A 232 -3.60 0.97 -17.37
N GLY A 233 -3.02 0.62 -16.21
CA GLY A 233 -1.62 0.86 -15.90
C GLY A 233 -0.72 0.07 -16.87
N ARG A 234 0.33 0.67 -17.41
CA ARG A 234 1.24 0.06 -18.39
C ARG A 234 2.59 -0.25 -17.80
N GLN A 235 3.11 0.67 -17.01
CA GLN A 235 4.49 0.61 -16.52
C GLN A 235 4.59 1.38 -15.22
N LEU A 236 5.32 0.81 -14.28
CA LEU A 236 5.75 1.47 -13.05
C LEU A 236 7.28 1.37 -12.96
N ASP A 237 7.95 2.49 -12.83
CA ASP A 237 9.42 2.54 -12.77
C ASP A 237 9.91 3.16 -11.48
N LEU A 238 11.03 2.66 -10.98
CA LEU A 238 11.82 3.28 -9.93
C LEU A 238 13.20 3.63 -10.50
N PHE A 239 13.57 4.90 -10.43
CA PHE A 239 14.81 5.44 -10.98
C PHE A 239 15.58 6.23 -9.92
N ASN A 240 16.89 6.06 -9.82
CA ASN A 240 17.76 6.85 -8.97
C ASN A 240 18.28 8.07 -9.75
N LEU A 241 17.68 9.23 -9.52
CA LEU A 241 18.05 10.48 -10.19
C LEU A 241 19.47 10.91 -9.88
N THR A 242 19.93 10.68 -8.66
CA THR A 242 21.27 11.10 -8.21
C THR A 242 22.36 10.36 -8.97
N ARG A 243 22.12 9.10 -9.30
CA ARG A 243 23.10 8.25 -9.99
C ARG A 243 22.83 8.10 -11.49
N GLY A 244 21.64 8.50 -11.96
CA GLY A 244 21.21 8.28 -13.33
C GLY A 244 20.99 6.80 -13.66
N GLU A 245 20.48 6.01 -12.70
CA GLU A 245 20.35 4.54 -12.82
C GLU A 245 18.90 4.09 -12.73
N ASP A 246 18.53 3.14 -13.60
CA ASP A 246 17.29 2.38 -13.44
C ASP A 246 17.43 1.39 -12.27
N VAL A 247 16.59 1.56 -11.26
CA VAL A 247 16.54 0.64 -10.11
C VAL A 247 15.67 -0.55 -10.45
N ALA A 248 14.46 -0.30 -10.94
CA ALA A 248 13.52 -1.33 -11.36
C ALA A 248 12.54 -0.82 -12.42
N ALA A 249 12.23 -1.69 -13.38
CA ALA A 249 11.14 -1.52 -14.34
C ALA A 249 10.10 -2.63 -14.08
N LEU A 250 8.86 -2.24 -13.83
CA LEU A 250 7.77 -3.13 -13.44
C LEU A 250 6.62 -3.02 -14.48
N PRO A 251 6.75 -3.65 -15.66
CA PRO A 251 5.69 -3.66 -16.65
C PRO A 251 4.50 -4.46 -16.17
N THR A 252 3.29 -3.96 -16.43
CA THR A 252 2.06 -4.67 -16.10
C THR A 252 1.74 -5.71 -17.16
N GLN A 253 1.19 -6.85 -16.75
CA GLN A 253 0.49 -7.77 -17.63
C GLN A 253 -1.00 -7.46 -17.57
N LEU A 254 -1.58 -7.11 -18.71
CA LEU A 254 -3.00 -6.76 -18.84
C LEU A 254 -3.73 -7.80 -19.67
N ASP A 255 -5.02 -7.99 -19.38
CA ASP A 255 -5.91 -8.73 -20.27
C ASP A 255 -6.32 -7.87 -21.50
N SER A 256 -7.12 -8.45 -22.42
CA SER A 256 -7.59 -7.79 -23.63
C SER A 256 -8.49 -6.58 -23.34
N ALA A 257 -9.06 -6.47 -22.14
CA ALA A 257 -9.87 -5.34 -21.69
C ALA A 257 -9.04 -4.26 -20.96
N GLY A 258 -7.70 -4.41 -20.88
CA GLY A 258 -6.81 -3.48 -20.20
C GLY A 258 -6.79 -3.64 -18.67
N ARG A 259 -7.27 -4.75 -18.14
CA ARG A 259 -7.31 -5.02 -16.71
C ARG A 259 -6.05 -5.69 -16.25
N ILE A 260 -5.58 -5.29 -15.07
CA ILE A 260 -4.35 -5.82 -14.51
C ILE A 260 -4.50 -7.30 -14.13
N GLN A 261 -3.52 -8.10 -14.51
CA GLN A 261 -3.45 -9.54 -14.20
C GLN A 261 -2.27 -9.83 -13.26
N ARG A 262 -1.15 -9.16 -13.50
CA ARG A 262 0.09 -9.39 -12.76
C ARG A 262 1.06 -8.23 -12.92
N MET A 263 1.88 -8.04 -11.89
CA MET A 263 3.09 -7.22 -11.92
C MET A 263 4.31 -8.06 -11.50
N PRO A 264 5.52 -7.78 -12.01
CA PRO A 264 6.72 -8.51 -11.60
C PRO A 264 7.17 -8.11 -10.20
N ILE A 265 7.85 -9.05 -9.53
CA ILE A 265 8.67 -8.77 -8.36
C ILE A 265 10.13 -8.90 -8.79
N VAL A 266 10.91 -7.84 -8.59
CA VAL A 266 12.35 -7.79 -8.88
C VAL A 266 13.09 -8.00 -7.57
N ARG A 267 13.95 -9.03 -7.52
CA ARG A 267 14.81 -9.32 -6.38
C ARG A 267 16.21 -8.79 -6.63
N PHE A 268 16.80 -8.19 -5.61
CA PHE A 268 18.18 -7.70 -5.64
C PHE A 268 19.12 -8.54 -4.77
N THR A 269 18.56 -9.49 -4.00
CA THR A 269 19.34 -10.34 -3.07
C THR A 269 20.43 -11.15 -3.76
N ASP A 270 20.21 -11.59 -5.00
CA ASP A 270 21.19 -12.38 -5.78
C ASP A 270 22.47 -11.60 -6.11
N ARG A 271 22.41 -10.26 -6.01
CA ARG A 271 23.54 -9.34 -6.21
C ARG A 271 23.88 -8.53 -4.95
N GLY A 272 23.45 -8.99 -3.76
CA GLY A 272 23.75 -8.36 -2.49
C GLY A 272 22.85 -7.18 -2.12
N GLY A 273 21.77 -6.95 -2.89
CA GLY A 273 20.89 -5.79 -2.72
C GLY A 273 21.24 -4.63 -3.67
N TYR A 274 20.34 -3.65 -3.81
CA TYR A 274 20.63 -2.38 -4.48
C TYR A 274 20.97 -1.33 -3.41
N LYS A 275 22.20 -0.79 -3.46
CA LYS A 275 22.65 0.20 -2.49
C LYS A 275 21.98 1.55 -2.73
N LEU A 276 21.37 2.07 -1.66
CA LEU A 276 20.86 3.42 -1.55
C LEU A 276 21.73 4.22 -0.58
N ASP A 277 22.14 5.44 -0.96
CA ASP A 277 22.89 6.33 -0.09
C ASP A 277 21.99 7.44 0.45
N LYS A 278 22.34 7.93 1.64
CA LYS A 278 21.69 9.11 2.19
C LYS A 278 21.91 10.31 1.26
N GLY A 279 20.81 10.95 0.90
CA GLY A 279 20.80 12.06 -0.06
C GLY A 279 20.44 11.64 -1.49
N ASP A 280 20.39 10.33 -1.81
CA ASP A 280 19.85 9.88 -3.09
C ASP A 280 18.42 10.41 -3.28
N VAL A 281 18.11 10.78 -4.51
CA VAL A 281 16.76 11.15 -4.93
C VAL A 281 16.21 10.03 -5.81
N LEU A 282 15.18 9.36 -5.34
CA LEU A 282 14.47 8.33 -6.10
C LEU A 282 13.23 8.93 -6.75
N ARG A 283 13.02 8.61 -8.01
CA ARG A 283 11.79 8.92 -8.75
C ARG A 283 11.00 7.64 -8.98
N VAL A 284 9.73 7.67 -8.60
CA VAL A 284 8.74 6.68 -9.02
C VAL A 284 7.89 7.27 -10.14
N SER A 285 7.61 6.50 -11.20
CA SER A 285 6.84 6.93 -12.36
C SER A 285 5.78 5.90 -12.71
N ALA A 286 4.52 6.31 -12.83
CA ALA A 286 3.41 5.46 -13.27
C ALA A 286 2.88 5.92 -14.62
N ILE A 287 2.88 5.03 -15.61
CA ILE A 287 2.38 5.26 -16.97
C ILE A 287 1.06 4.52 -17.12
N TYR A 288 0.03 5.24 -17.56
CA TYR A 288 -1.31 4.72 -17.84
C TYR A 288 -1.69 4.99 -19.31
N ASP A 289 -2.65 4.19 -19.81
CA ASP A 289 -3.26 4.38 -21.13
C ASP A 289 -4.73 3.96 -21.05
N ASN A 290 -5.59 4.93 -20.66
CA ASN A 290 -7.03 4.75 -20.50
C ASN A 290 -7.77 4.92 -21.83
N PRO A 291 -8.27 3.83 -22.46
CA PRO A 291 -8.91 3.88 -23.77
C PRO A 291 -10.38 4.32 -23.72
N LEU A 292 -10.96 4.55 -22.53
CA LEU A 292 -12.41 4.72 -22.38
C LEU A 292 -12.95 6.09 -22.83
N GLY A 293 -12.09 7.04 -23.19
CA GLY A 293 -12.50 8.39 -23.60
C GLY A 293 -13.14 9.23 -22.49
N LYS A 294 -13.13 8.74 -21.25
CA LYS A 294 -13.65 9.43 -20.05
C LYS A 294 -12.73 9.24 -18.86
N SER A 295 -12.80 10.14 -17.90
CA SER A 295 -12.10 10.00 -16.61
C SER A 295 -12.70 8.89 -15.78
N ILE A 296 -11.84 8.22 -15.00
CA ILE A 296 -12.23 7.22 -14.00
C ILE A 296 -11.87 7.82 -12.63
N PRO A 297 -12.86 8.18 -11.80
CA PRO A 297 -12.61 8.70 -10.46
C PRO A 297 -11.85 7.65 -9.62
N ASP A 298 -10.81 8.08 -8.90
CA ASP A 298 -9.92 7.21 -8.10
C ASP A 298 -9.39 5.98 -8.88
N GLY A 299 -9.29 6.14 -10.21
CA GLY A 299 -9.00 5.06 -11.16
C GLY A 299 -7.52 4.78 -11.35
N ALA A 300 -6.62 5.47 -10.65
CA ALA A 300 -5.18 5.28 -10.78
C ALA A 300 -4.47 5.30 -9.42
N MET A 301 -3.42 4.50 -9.35
CA MET A 301 -2.47 4.42 -8.25
C MET A 301 -1.11 4.01 -8.83
N GLY A 302 -0.01 4.40 -8.22
CA GLY A 302 1.32 3.99 -8.68
C GLY A 302 2.27 3.90 -7.50
N ILE A 303 2.50 2.68 -7.01
CA ILE A 303 3.28 2.46 -5.79
C ILE A 303 4.31 1.38 -6.06
N VAL A 304 5.60 1.71 -5.87
CA VAL A 304 6.67 0.72 -5.76
C VAL A 304 6.83 0.36 -4.29
N VAL A 305 6.66 -0.91 -3.98
CA VAL A 305 6.81 -1.46 -2.63
C VAL A 305 8.07 -2.30 -2.56
N GLY A 306 8.88 -2.13 -1.52
CA GLY A 306 10.11 -2.91 -1.35
C GLY A 306 10.43 -3.25 0.09
N TYR A 307 11.39 -4.16 0.26
CA TYR A 307 12.04 -4.42 1.54
C TYR A 307 13.39 -3.72 1.60
N PHE A 308 13.56 -2.93 2.64
CA PHE A 308 14.74 -2.10 2.87
C PHE A 308 15.48 -2.55 4.14
N LEU A 309 16.77 -2.81 4.01
CA LEU A 309 17.70 -3.07 5.10
C LEU A 309 18.54 -1.82 5.35
N PRO A 310 18.33 -1.07 6.43
CA PRO A 310 19.09 0.15 6.71
C PRO A 310 20.54 -0.15 7.09
N ASP A 311 21.46 0.77 6.76
CA ASP A 311 22.83 0.72 7.27
C ASP A 311 22.85 0.94 8.79
N ASN A 312 21.87 1.69 9.32
CA ASN A 312 21.75 2.00 10.74
C ASN A 312 20.28 2.17 11.14
N ASP A 313 19.76 1.25 11.94
CA ASP A 313 18.40 1.31 12.48
C ASP A 313 18.08 2.61 13.24
N ALA A 314 19.08 3.21 13.90
CA ALA A 314 18.89 4.44 14.65
C ALA A 314 18.55 5.66 13.74
N GLU A 315 19.01 5.67 12.49
CA GLU A 315 18.62 6.71 11.52
C GLU A 315 17.14 6.65 11.19
N LEU A 316 16.60 5.44 10.92
CA LEU A 316 15.16 5.27 10.69
C LEU A 316 14.33 5.63 11.91
N ALA A 317 14.79 5.28 13.11
CA ALA A 317 14.12 5.67 14.34
C ALA A 317 14.10 7.19 14.55
N GLY A 318 15.11 7.90 14.09
CA GLY A 318 15.17 9.36 14.07
C GLY A 318 14.15 10.00 13.14
N LEU A 319 13.99 9.45 11.94
CA LEU A 319 13.03 9.93 10.94
C LEU A 319 11.58 9.74 11.40
N ARG A 320 11.30 8.66 12.11
CA ARG A 320 9.97 8.36 12.67
C ARG A 320 9.52 9.30 13.80
N LYS A 321 10.43 10.12 14.34
CA LYS A 321 10.14 11.06 15.43
C LYS A 321 9.93 12.50 14.96
N GLN A 322 10.16 12.78 13.69
CA GLN A 322 9.96 14.09 13.07
C GLN A 322 8.52 14.24 12.58
#